data_c297c0cc4604e03608c7f75854051d81
#
_entry.id   c297c0cc4604e03608c7f75854051d81
#
_cell.length_a   1.000
_cell.length_b   1.000
_cell.length_c   1.000
_cell.angle_alpha   90.00
_cell.angle_beta   90.00
_cell.angle_gamma   90.00
#
_symmetry.space_group_name_H-M   'P 1'
#
loop_
_entity.id
_entity.type
_entity.pdbx_description
1 polymer ?
#
loop_
_entity_poly.entity_id
_entity_poly.type
_entity_poly.pdbx_seq_one_letter_code
_entity_poly.pdbx_strand_id
1 'polypeptide(L)'
;VVKILKGISKSKLYCFKNNPEEFIRNVIKLIKEQKATMIVEHISYNKTENTYDSSIFTEGKHSQGIEKAYPAKKHILDYVFTDGLAKESTEKKFAEALDEAEEVSVYAKLPRSFQIPTPVGHYSPDWAIAFKKGTVKHIFFIAETKGSLDSMDLRGVEKAKIACAKKL
;
A
#
# COMPACT_ATOMS: atom_id res chain seq x y z
N VAL A 1 22.86 -1.41 -20.50
CA VAL A 1 22.28 -1.06 -21.81
C VAL A 1 22.89 -1.94 -22.91
N VAL A 2 24.23 -1.95 -23.11
CA VAL A 2 24.90 -2.67 -24.20
C VAL A 2 24.55 -4.18 -24.25
N LYS A 3 24.56 -4.87 -23.09
CA LYS A 3 24.17 -6.29 -23.02
C LYS A 3 22.71 -6.52 -23.44
N ILE A 4 21.81 -5.63 -23.06
CA ILE A 4 20.38 -5.70 -23.41
C ILE A 4 20.22 -5.50 -24.92
N LEU A 5 20.86 -4.49 -25.49
CA LEU A 5 20.79 -4.21 -26.93
C LEU A 5 21.35 -5.36 -27.80
N LYS A 6 22.41 -6.03 -27.30
CA LYS A 6 22.94 -7.23 -27.98
C LYS A 6 21.99 -8.44 -27.95
N GLY A 7 21.11 -8.52 -26.94
CA GLY A 7 20.12 -9.60 -26.82
C GLY A 7 18.81 -9.33 -27.58
N ILE A 8 18.59 -8.13 -28.12
CA ILE A 8 17.37 -7.78 -28.84
C ILE A 8 17.50 -8.21 -30.30
N SER A 9 16.41 -8.79 -30.84
CA SER A 9 16.35 -9.10 -32.27
C SER A 9 16.46 -7.84 -33.14
N LYS A 10 17.10 -7.94 -34.28
CA LYS A 10 17.28 -6.80 -35.21
C LYS A 10 15.96 -6.12 -35.57
N SER A 11 14.88 -6.88 -35.70
CA SER A 11 13.53 -6.38 -36.00
C SER A 11 12.94 -5.50 -34.90
N LYS A 12 13.33 -5.69 -33.62
CA LYS A 12 12.86 -4.89 -32.49
C LYS A 12 13.80 -3.74 -32.10
N LEU A 13 14.97 -3.67 -32.72
CA LEU A 13 15.95 -2.62 -32.46
C LEU A 13 15.45 -1.22 -32.90
N TYR A 14 14.47 -1.17 -33.80
CA TYR A 14 13.86 0.10 -34.23
C TYR A 14 13.21 0.85 -33.05
N CYS A 15 12.67 0.15 -32.05
CA CYS A 15 12.09 0.78 -30.87
C CYS A 15 13.12 1.65 -30.13
N PHE A 16 14.36 1.15 -30.00
CA PHE A 16 15.44 1.93 -29.43
C PHE A 16 15.83 3.12 -30.34
N LYS A 17 15.90 2.90 -31.65
CA LYS A 17 16.25 3.97 -32.60
C LYS A 17 15.23 5.10 -32.66
N ASN A 18 13.94 4.76 -32.58
CA ASN A 18 12.87 5.75 -32.66
C ASN A 18 12.74 6.61 -31.41
N ASN A 19 12.88 6.02 -30.23
CA ASN A 19 12.83 6.74 -28.95
C ASN A 19 13.73 6.07 -27.92
N PRO A 20 15.03 6.40 -27.90
CA PRO A 20 15.99 5.80 -26.96
C PRO A 20 15.65 6.04 -25.49
N GLU A 21 15.12 7.22 -25.15
CA GLU A 21 14.80 7.59 -23.78
C GLU A 21 13.62 6.78 -23.24
N GLU A 22 12.56 6.64 -24.03
CA GLU A 22 11.40 5.82 -23.68
C GLU A 22 11.78 4.34 -23.56
N PHE A 23 12.58 3.84 -24.50
CA PHE A 23 13.08 2.48 -24.45
C PHE A 23 13.87 2.22 -23.16
N ILE A 24 14.80 3.11 -22.80
CA ILE A 24 15.60 2.99 -21.58
C ILE A 24 14.69 3.04 -20.35
N ARG A 25 13.72 3.94 -20.30
CA ARG A 25 12.75 4.05 -19.21
C ARG A 25 11.98 2.75 -19.02
N ASN A 26 11.44 2.19 -20.09
CA ASN A 26 10.69 0.93 -20.05
C ASN A 26 11.56 -0.25 -19.63
N VAL A 27 12.79 -0.34 -20.12
CA VAL A 27 13.74 -1.40 -19.72
C VAL A 27 14.08 -1.28 -18.23
N ILE A 28 14.36 -0.08 -17.73
CA ILE A 28 14.63 0.14 -16.30
C ILE A 28 13.43 -0.27 -15.45
N LYS A 29 12.22 0.07 -15.89
CA LYS A 29 10.97 -0.31 -15.21
C LYS A 29 10.86 -1.83 -15.10
N LEU A 30 11.00 -2.55 -16.22
CA LEU A 30 10.92 -4.02 -16.25
C LEU A 30 12.00 -4.69 -15.38
N ILE A 31 13.22 -4.18 -15.40
CA ILE A 31 14.30 -4.69 -14.54
C ILE A 31 13.98 -4.49 -13.07
N LYS A 32 13.46 -3.31 -12.68
CA LYS A 32 13.04 -3.04 -11.31
C LYS A 32 11.92 -3.97 -10.85
N GLU A 33 10.94 -4.21 -11.71
CA GLU A 33 9.81 -5.12 -11.43
C GLU A 33 10.29 -6.56 -11.23
N GLN A 34 11.17 -7.06 -12.10
CA GLN A 34 11.75 -8.40 -11.97
C GLN A 34 12.62 -8.54 -10.70
N LYS A 35 13.46 -7.55 -10.41
CA LYS A 35 14.23 -7.54 -9.16
C LYS A 35 13.34 -7.55 -7.94
N ALA A 36 12.26 -6.77 -7.95
CA ALA A 36 11.31 -6.72 -6.85
C ALA A 36 10.67 -8.09 -6.59
N THR A 37 10.28 -8.82 -7.63
CA THR A 37 9.69 -10.15 -7.52
C THR A 37 10.69 -11.15 -6.90
N MET A 38 11.93 -11.15 -7.36
CA MET A 38 12.97 -12.05 -6.80
C MET A 38 13.27 -11.75 -5.32
N ILE A 39 13.28 -10.47 -4.94
CA ILE A 39 13.57 -10.06 -3.56
C ILE A 39 12.47 -10.53 -2.60
N VAL A 40 11.20 -10.48 -3.03
CA VAL A 40 10.06 -10.89 -2.19
C VAL A 40 10.18 -12.34 -1.71
N GLU A 41 10.73 -13.22 -2.51
CA GLU A 41 10.88 -14.64 -2.15
C GLU A 41 11.85 -14.85 -0.97
N HIS A 42 12.85 -13.98 -0.84
CA HIS A 42 13.96 -14.11 0.11
C HIS A 42 13.95 -13.13 1.27
N ILE A 43 12.93 -12.25 1.36
CA ILE A 43 12.84 -11.28 2.45
C ILE A 43 12.36 -11.96 3.73
N SER A 44 12.94 -11.56 4.86
CA SER A 44 12.46 -11.82 6.20
C SER A 44 12.47 -10.54 7.02
N TYR A 45 11.55 -10.41 7.97
CA TYR A 45 11.51 -9.29 8.91
C TYR A 45 11.89 -9.78 10.30
N ASN A 46 12.77 -9.05 10.94
CA ASN A 46 13.11 -9.26 12.35
C ASN A 46 12.45 -8.15 13.18
N LYS A 47 11.79 -8.55 14.27
CA LYS A 47 11.23 -7.59 15.21
C LYS A 47 12.37 -6.74 15.81
N THR A 48 12.20 -5.43 15.78
CA THR A 48 13.09 -4.46 16.42
C THR A 48 12.40 -3.93 17.70
N GLU A 49 13.17 -3.27 18.58
CA GLU A 49 12.62 -2.60 19.74
C GLU A 49 11.97 -1.24 19.40
N ASN A 50 12.18 -0.75 18.19
CA ASN A 50 11.60 0.50 17.74
C ASN A 50 10.10 0.33 17.51
N THR A 51 9.30 1.17 18.13
CA THR A 51 7.84 1.22 18.01
C THR A 51 7.41 2.61 17.57
N TYR A 52 6.31 2.69 16.86
CA TYR A 52 5.66 3.96 16.62
C TYR A 52 4.94 4.42 17.88
N ASP A 53 5.06 5.71 18.22
CA ASP A 53 4.27 6.33 19.27
C ASP A 53 2.80 6.46 18.86
N SER A 54 1.88 6.38 19.82
CA SER A 54 0.43 6.49 19.54
C SER A 54 0.03 7.83 18.97
N SER A 55 0.83 8.89 19.15
CA SER A 55 0.62 10.20 18.53
C SER A 55 0.58 10.16 17.01
N ILE A 56 1.17 9.14 16.38
CA ILE A 56 1.11 8.95 14.92
C ILE A 56 -0.32 8.93 14.38
N PHE A 57 -1.29 8.46 15.16
CA PHE A 57 -2.69 8.40 14.73
C PHE A 57 -3.40 9.77 14.76
N THR A 58 -2.81 10.77 15.41
CA THR A 58 -3.34 12.14 15.49
C THR A 58 -2.62 13.13 14.59
N GLU A 59 -1.50 12.74 13.98
CA GLU A 59 -0.74 13.58 13.06
C GLU A 59 -1.57 14.04 11.86
N GLY A 60 -1.43 15.33 11.49
CA GLY A 60 -1.98 15.89 10.25
C GLY A 60 -3.49 16.10 10.20
N LYS A 61 -4.23 15.91 11.30
CA LYS A 61 -5.69 15.98 11.30
C LYS A 61 -6.26 17.40 11.49
N HIS A 62 -5.43 18.35 11.86
CA HIS A 62 -5.90 19.72 12.19
C HIS A 62 -6.31 20.60 11.00
N SER A 63 -6.09 20.15 9.76
CA SER A 63 -6.38 20.93 8.54
C SER A 63 -7.46 20.33 7.64
N GLN A 64 -8.10 19.23 8.03
CA GLN A 64 -9.17 18.62 7.22
C GLN A 64 -10.53 19.15 7.66
N GLY A 65 -11.34 19.56 6.69
CA GLY A 65 -12.69 20.07 6.96
C GLY A 65 -13.60 19.00 7.57
N ILE A 66 -14.44 19.40 8.53
CA ILE A 66 -15.40 18.52 9.23
C ILE A 66 -16.35 17.81 8.26
N GLU A 67 -16.62 18.42 7.10
CA GLU A 67 -17.46 17.83 6.05
C GLU A 67 -16.93 16.51 5.47
N LYS A 68 -15.64 16.23 5.69
CA LYS A 68 -15.00 14.97 5.29
C LYS A 68 -14.90 13.95 6.43
N ALA A 69 -15.32 14.33 7.61
CA ALA A 69 -15.29 13.48 8.77
C ALA A 69 -16.49 12.52 8.77
N TYR A 70 -16.20 11.22 8.88
CA TYR A 70 -17.21 10.20 9.10
C TYR A 70 -17.19 9.81 10.58
N PRO A 71 -18.32 9.91 11.32
CA PRO A 71 -18.38 9.47 12.71
C PRO A 71 -18.28 7.94 12.76
N ALA A 72 -17.26 7.44 13.44
CA ALA A 72 -16.91 6.03 13.46
C ALA A 72 -17.13 5.44 14.85
N LYS A 73 -17.59 4.17 14.91
CA LYS A 73 -17.88 3.46 16.17
C LYS A 73 -16.70 2.66 16.68
N LYS A 74 -15.89 2.10 15.77
CA LYS A 74 -14.78 1.20 16.09
C LYS A 74 -13.42 1.78 15.69
N HIS A 75 -13.38 2.97 15.13
CA HIS A 75 -12.13 3.67 14.87
C HIS A 75 -11.50 4.13 16.20
N ILE A 76 -10.17 4.17 16.27
CA ILE A 76 -9.45 4.64 17.49
C ILE A 76 -9.76 6.09 17.89
N LEU A 77 -10.33 6.87 16.99
CA LEU A 77 -10.85 8.23 17.22
C LEU A 77 -12.32 8.25 16.85
N ASP A 78 -13.09 9.19 17.42
CA ASP A 78 -14.53 9.34 17.18
C ASP A 78 -14.90 9.62 15.71
N TYR A 79 -13.93 10.10 14.94
CA TYR A 79 -14.10 10.41 13.52
C TYR A 79 -12.95 9.87 12.69
N VAL A 80 -13.27 9.43 11.48
CA VAL A 80 -12.29 9.09 10.45
C VAL A 80 -12.42 10.07 9.28
N PHE A 81 -11.30 10.62 8.83
CA PHE A 81 -11.25 11.47 7.65
C PHE A 81 -10.93 10.62 6.43
N THR A 82 -11.80 10.69 5.42
CA THR A 82 -11.64 9.93 4.17
C THR A 82 -11.31 10.86 3.02
N ASP A 83 -10.52 10.38 2.06
CA ASP A 83 -10.24 11.12 0.85
C ASP A 83 -11.45 11.09 -0.09
N GLY A 84 -11.72 12.22 -0.78
CA GLY A 84 -12.84 12.37 -1.72
C GLY A 84 -14.07 13.06 -1.17
N LEU A 85 -15.03 13.37 -2.05
CA LEU A 85 -16.32 13.95 -1.68
C LEU A 85 -17.16 12.91 -0.95
N ALA A 86 -17.71 13.29 0.17
CA ALA A 86 -18.19 12.47 1.28
C ALA A 86 -19.22 11.36 0.98
N LYS A 87 -19.87 11.31 -0.18
CA LYS A 87 -20.98 10.36 -0.41
C LYS A 87 -20.58 9.05 -1.10
N GLU A 88 -19.45 8.98 -1.83
CA GLU A 88 -19.11 7.82 -2.66
C GLU A 88 -17.66 7.36 -2.58
N SER A 89 -16.87 7.85 -1.62
CA SER A 89 -15.48 7.42 -1.54
C SER A 89 -15.36 5.96 -1.12
N THR A 90 -14.51 5.21 -1.79
CA THR A 90 -14.20 3.81 -1.45
C THR A 90 -13.75 3.68 -0.01
N GLU A 91 -13.00 4.67 0.49
CA GLU A 91 -12.53 4.70 1.87
C GLU A 91 -13.67 4.83 2.88
N LYS A 92 -14.68 5.67 2.59
CA LYS A 92 -15.83 5.82 3.47
C LYS A 92 -16.64 4.52 3.55
N LYS A 93 -16.95 3.91 2.40
CA LYS A 93 -17.64 2.61 2.36
C LYS A 93 -16.86 1.53 3.10
N PHE A 94 -15.54 1.57 3.02
CA PHE A 94 -14.68 0.65 3.75
C PHE A 94 -14.74 0.89 5.27
N ALA A 95 -14.69 2.15 5.73
CA ALA A 95 -14.84 2.48 7.14
C ALA A 95 -16.22 2.08 7.68
N GLU A 96 -17.30 2.30 6.92
CA GLU A 96 -18.65 1.86 7.25
C GLU A 96 -18.71 0.33 7.42
N ALA A 97 -18.13 -0.40 6.47
CA ALA A 97 -18.07 -1.87 6.55
C ALA A 97 -17.25 -2.36 7.76
N LEU A 98 -16.18 -1.68 8.14
CA LEU A 98 -15.41 -2.01 9.35
C LEU A 98 -16.20 -1.74 10.63
N ASP A 99 -17.00 -0.67 10.67
CA ASP A 99 -17.86 -0.38 11.82
C ASP A 99 -19.00 -1.40 12.01
N GLU A 100 -19.49 -1.97 10.91
CA GLU A 100 -20.56 -2.95 10.92
C GLU A 100 -20.06 -4.38 11.18
N ALA A 101 -18.84 -4.71 10.75
CA ALA A 101 -18.27 -6.05 10.85
C ALA A 101 -18.11 -6.50 12.32
N GLU A 102 -18.82 -7.55 12.73
CA GLU A 102 -18.81 -8.03 14.13
C GLU A 102 -17.43 -8.48 14.60
N GLU A 103 -16.63 -9.06 13.69
CA GLU A 103 -15.29 -9.55 13.98
C GLU A 103 -14.25 -8.44 14.19
N VAL A 104 -14.52 -7.22 13.74
CA VAL A 104 -13.61 -6.09 13.92
C VAL A 104 -13.75 -5.56 15.35
N SER A 105 -12.62 -5.50 16.05
CA SER A 105 -12.52 -4.91 17.39
C SER A 105 -12.28 -3.42 17.34
N VAL A 106 -11.26 -3.01 16.61
CA VAL A 106 -10.85 -1.62 16.43
C VAL A 106 -10.10 -1.48 15.11
N TYR A 107 -10.18 -0.31 14.51
CA TYR A 107 -9.38 0.02 13.33
C TYR A 107 -8.84 1.45 13.40
N ALA A 108 -7.84 1.73 12.58
CA ALA A 108 -7.26 3.06 12.44
C ALA A 108 -6.93 3.36 10.97
N LYS A 109 -7.20 4.58 10.52
CA LYS A 109 -6.61 5.10 9.30
C LYS A 109 -5.18 5.54 9.60
N LEU A 110 -4.22 4.97 8.87
CA LEU A 110 -2.81 5.23 9.09
C LEU A 110 -2.38 6.51 8.38
N PRO A 111 -1.54 7.34 8.99
CA PRO A 111 -0.95 8.48 8.32
C PRO A 111 0.15 8.04 7.36
N ARG A 112 0.49 8.90 6.39
CA ARG A 112 1.58 8.63 5.43
C ARG A 112 2.96 8.51 6.08
N SER A 113 3.12 9.02 7.30
CA SER A 113 4.33 8.85 8.11
C SER A 113 4.52 7.41 8.61
N PHE A 114 3.45 6.61 8.69
CA PHE A 114 3.59 5.18 8.95
C PHE A 114 4.11 4.46 7.72
N GLN A 115 5.26 3.82 7.85
CA GLN A 115 5.95 3.19 6.75
C GLN A 115 6.54 1.85 7.14
N ILE A 116 6.29 0.84 6.34
CA ILE A 116 6.94 -0.46 6.42
C ILE A 116 8.13 -0.44 5.45
N PRO A 117 9.37 -0.58 5.92
CA PRO A 117 10.52 -0.62 5.04
C PRO A 117 10.49 -1.91 4.19
N THR A 118 10.71 -1.77 2.90
CA THR A 118 10.87 -2.91 1.99
C THR A 118 12.10 -2.71 1.11
N PRO A 119 12.73 -3.76 0.60
CA PRO A 119 13.91 -3.63 -0.28
C PRO A 119 13.65 -2.88 -1.59
N VAL A 120 12.39 -2.66 -1.92
CA VAL A 120 11.95 -1.94 -3.13
C VAL A 120 11.35 -0.57 -2.83
N GLY A 121 11.53 -0.09 -1.60
CA GLY A 121 11.05 1.21 -1.11
C GLY A 121 10.04 1.05 0.03
N HIS A 122 9.64 2.14 0.63
CA HIS A 122 8.68 2.13 1.73
C HIS A 122 7.27 1.79 1.24
N TYR A 123 6.56 1.00 2.03
CA TYR A 123 5.14 0.73 1.88
C TYR A 123 4.37 1.48 2.97
N SER A 124 3.44 2.32 2.58
CA SER A 124 2.56 3.07 3.49
C SER A 124 1.14 2.54 3.31
N PRO A 125 0.67 1.65 4.18
CA PRO A 125 -0.70 1.16 4.14
C PRO A 125 -1.69 2.24 4.59
N ASP A 126 -2.94 2.14 4.15
CA ASP A 126 -3.99 3.09 4.50
C ASP A 126 -4.61 2.78 5.86
N TRP A 127 -4.73 1.51 6.23
CA TRP A 127 -5.49 1.06 7.39
C TRP A 127 -4.77 0.01 8.22
N ALA A 128 -4.97 0.06 9.53
CA ALA A 128 -4.68 -1.01 10.47
C ALA A 128 -5.99 -1.50 11.10
N ILE A 129 -6.18 -2.81 11.18
CA ILE A 129 -7.42 -3.43 11.66
C ILE A 129 -7.07 -4.53 12.65
N ALA A 130 -7.67 -4.47 13.83
CA ALA A 130 -7.57 -5.53 14.83
C ALA A 130 -8.89 -6.29 14.93
N PHE A 131 -8.82 -7.62 14.92
CA PHE A 131 -9.96 -8.50 15.04
C PHE A 131 -10.18 -8.99 16.47
N LYS A 132 -11.42 -9.32 16.82
CA LYS A 132 -11.77 -9.85 18.14
C LYS A 132 -11.07 -11.19 18.38
N LYS A 133 -10.62 -11.38 19.62
CA LYS A 133 -9.97 -12.61 20.06
C LYS A 133 -10.96 -13.78 19.98
N GLY A 134 -10.63 -14.83 19.24
CA GLY A 134 -11.45 -16.04 19.11
C GLY A 134 -12.21 -16.20 17.80
N THR A 135 -12.41 -15.16 17.01
CA THR A 135 -13.02 -15.24 15.67
C THR A 135 -11.97 -15.43 14.56
N VAL A 136 -10.80 -14.83 14.74
CA VAL A 136 -9.61 -15.01 13.87
C VAL A 136 -8.40 -14.99 14.78
N LYS A 137 -7.38 -15.80 14.51
CA LYS A 137 -6.09 -15.70 15.20
C LYS A 137 -5.61 -14.25 15.12
N HIS A 138 -5.17 -13.66 16.25
CA HIS A 138 -4.62 -12.30 16.38
C HIS A 138 -4.00 -11.78 15.09
N ILE A 139 -4.75 -11.07 14.28
CA ILE A 139 -4.23 -10.55 13.03
C ILE A 139 -4.47 -9.06 13.05
N PHE A 140 -3.38 -8.30 13.12
CA PHE A 140 -3.37 -6.95 12.64
C PHE A 140 -3.34 -7.03 11.12
N PHE A 141 -4.43 -6.71 10.49
CA PHE A 141 -4.51 -6.67 9.04
C PHE A 141 -4.21 -5.24 8.60
N ILE A 142 -3.27 -5.10 7.69
CA ILE A 142 -2.94 -3.83 7.07
C ILE A 142 -3.59 -3.85 5.68
N ALA A 143 -4.53 -2.96 5.45
CA ALA A 143 -5.30 -2.89 4.22
C ALA A 143 -5.01 -1.61 3.45
N GLU A 144 -5.12 -1.70 2.14
CA GLU A 144 -5.05 -0.56 1.23
C GLU A 144 -6.37 -0.48 0.44
N THR A 145 -6.99 0.71 0.47
CA THR A 145 -8.23 0.97 -0.26
C THR A 145 -7.89 1.60 -1.61
N LYS A 146 -7.99 0.81 -2.66
CA LYS A 146 -7.92 1.33 -4.04
C LYS A 146 -9.27 1.14 -4.71
N GLY A 147 -9.66 2.07 -5.58
CA GLY A 147 -10.93 2.03 -6.30
C GLY A 147 -11.09 0.82 -7.22
N SER A 148 -10.01 0.08 -7.49
CA SER A 148 -10.00 -1.20 -8.21
C SER A 148 -9.09 -2.18 -7.49
N LEU A 149 -9.64 -3.36 -7.18
CA LEU A 149 -8.89 -4.52 -6.70
C LEU A 149 -8.26 -5.31 -7.86
N ASP A 150 -8.43 -4.83 -9.08
CA ASP A 150 -7.90 -5.53 -10.24
C ASP A 150 -6.37 -5.49 -10.22
N SER A 151 -5.78 -6.69 -10.15
CA SER A 151 -4.33 -6.85 -10.05
C SER A 151 -3.56 -6.26 -11.24
N MET A 152 -4.26 -5.88 -12.31
CA MET A 152 -3.69 -5.23 -13.48
C MET A 152 -3.38 -3.75 -13.25
N ASP A 153 -4.10 -3.07 -12.35
CA ASP A 153 -3.92 -1.64 -12.07
C ASP A 153 -2.76 -1.35 -11.11
N LEU A 154 -2.31 -2.36 -10.36
CA LEU A 154 -1.16 -2.22 -9.48
C LEU A 154 0.15 -2.32 -10.27
N ARG A 155 0.99 -1.31 -10.15
CA ARG A 155 2.35 -1.37 -10.69
C ARG A 155 3.12 -2.54 -10.05
N GLY A 156 3.99 -3.21 -10.82
CA GLY A 156 4.72 -4.39 -10.33
C GLY A 156 5.52 -4.13 -9.04
N VAL A 157 6.07 -2.91 -8.87
CA VAL A 157 6.76 -2.50 -7.64
C VAL A 157 5.80 -2.41 -6.45
N GLU A 158 4.56 -1.93 -6.62
CA GLU A 158 3.57 -1.87 -5.54
C GLU A 158 3.11 -3.27 -5.12
N LYS A 159 2.90 -4.17 -6.08
CA LYS A 159 2.63 -5.59 -5.78
C LYS A 159 3.75 -6.21 -4.95
N ALA A 160 5.00 -5.92 -5.29
CA ALA A 160 6.16 -6.40 -4.53
C ALA A 160 6.20 -5.83 -3.10
N LYS A 161 5.90 -4.54 -2.91
CA LYS A 161 5.81 -3.92 -1.58
C LYS A 161 4.73 -4.58 -0.71
N ILE A 162 3.54 -4.78 -1.27
CA ILE A 162 2.44 -5.47 -0.58
C ILE A 162 2.83 -6.91 -0.24
N ALA A 163 3.45 -7.62 -1.18
CA ALA A 163 3.92 -8.99 -0.95
C ALA A 163 5.03 -9.07 0.11
N CYS A 164 5.91 -8.07 0.19
CA CYS A 164 6.87 -7.94 1.28
C CYS A 164 6.15 -7.71 2.62
N ALA A 165 5.20 -6.78 2.67
CA ALA A 165 4.46 -6.47 3.90
C ALA A 165 3.66 -7.67 4.43
N LYS A 166 3.19 -8.57 3.57
CA LYS A 166 2.52 -9.82 3.97
C LYS A 166 3.43 -10.84 4.67
N LYS A 167 4.75 -10.63 4.64
CA LYS A 167 5.72 -11.48 5.34
C LYS A 167 6.14 -10.92 6.71
N LEU A 168 5.68 -9.71 7.05
CA LEU A 168 5.87 -9.09 8.34
C LEU A 168 5.03 -9.78 9.43
#